data_1a0f9063ca04b4c091ecf29bcfb091ce
#
_entry.id   1a0f9063ca04b4c091ecf29bcfb091ce
#
_cell.length_a   1.000
_cell.length_b   1.000
_cell.length_c   1.000
_cell.angle_alpha   90.00
_cell.angle_beta   90.00
_cell.angle_gamma   90.00
#
_symmetry.space_group_name_H-M   'P 1'
#
loop_
_entity.id
_entity.type
_entity.pdbx_description
1 polymer ?
#
loop_
_entity_poly.entity_id
_entity_poly.type
_entity_poly.pdbx_seq_one_letter_code
_entity_poly.pdbx_strand_id
1 'polypeptide(L)'
;MKITKEISIEEFEGWSGAENTLDKIISEGKAEELEFILEDLYPEGMDEIQLNDLLLYEPEWCFEAVGIRTESEIKSELKEAEEELESMMNDYRDEIDDEELTEEEKAEIWESYQSDIEEIEDRIAELKEELEEYDV
;
A
#
# COMPACT_ATOMS: atom_id res chain seq x y z
N MET A 1 13.00 -8.39 38.49
CA MET A 1 11.96 -7.40 38.77
C MET A 1 11.45 -6.80 37.46
N LYS A 2 10.15 -6.92 37.22
CA LYS A 2 9.53 -6.32 36.03
C LYS A 2 9.09 -4.90 36.37
N ILE A 3 9.56 -3.97 35.56
CA ILE A 3 9.09 -2.58 35.66
C ILE A 3 8.10 -2.38 34.51
N THR A 4 6.83 -2.13 34.87
CA THR A 4 5.78 -1.87 33.89
C THR A 4 5.68 -0.37 33.70
N LYS A 5 5.84 0.08 32.46
CA LYS A 5 5.65 1.48 32.10
C LYS A 5 4.43 1.62 31.21
N GLU A 6 3.59 2.60 31.52
CA GLU A 6 2.55 3.01 30.58
C GLU A 6 3.15 4.05 29.63
N ILE A 7 3.37 3.64 28.39
CA ILE A 7 3.83 4.53 27.32
C ILE A 7 2.90 4.36 26.12
N SER A 8 2.77 5.40 25.33
CA SER A 8 2.04 5.31 24.08
C SER A 8 2.91 4.60 23.04
N ILE A 9 2.28 4.05 22.00
CA ILE A 9 2.99 3.41 20.89
C ILE A 9 3.95 4.39 20.23
N GLU A 10 3.58 5.67 20.15
CA GLU A 10 4.45 6.72 19.59
C GLU A 10 5.74 6.92 20.38
N GLU A 11 5.71 6.69 21.68
CA GLU A 11 6.86 6.83 22.56
C GLU A 11 7.71 5.56 22.63
N PHE A 12 7.18 4.44 22.13
CA PHE A 12 7.88 3.16 22.15
C PHE A 12 9.08 3.15 21.19
N GLU A 13 10.22 2.68 21.69
CA GLU A 13 11.43 2.51 20.89
C GLU A 13 11.60 1.03 20.55
N GLY A 14 11.35 0.68 19.27
CA GLY A 14 11.53 -0.69 18.79
C GLY A 14 13.00 -1.03 18.56
N TRP A 15 13.29 -2.33 18.45
CA TRP A 15 14.64 -2.81 18.15
C TRP A 15 14.60 -3.97 17.14
N SER A 16 15.75 -4.30 16.55
CA SER A 16 15.93 -5.43 15.61
C SER A 16 15.08 -5.39 14.33
N GLY A 17 14.62 -4.19 13.92
CA GLY A 17 13.80 -4.03 12.73
C GLY A 17 12.34 -3.65 13.03
N ALA A 18 11.88 -3.84 14.28
CA ALA A 18 10.53 -3.45 14.69
C ALA A 18 10.30 -1.93 14.56
N GLU A 19 11.35 -1.13 14.73
CA GLU A 19 11.31 0.32 14.56
C GLU A 19 10.86 0.75 13.16
N ASN A 20 11.19 -0.04 12.14
CA ASN A 20 10.76 0.25 10.75
C ASN A 20 9.25 0.14 10.60
N THR A 21 8.64 -0.90 11.18
CA THR A 21 7.18 -1.08 11.20
C THR A 21 6.50 0.05 11.96
N LEU A 22 7.04 0.37 13.12
CA LEU A 22 6.50 1.43 13.98
C LEU A 22 6.60 2.80 13.29
N ASP A 23 7.74 3.11 12.69
CA ASP A 23 7.96 4.38 11.98
C ASP A 23 6.97 4.56 10.84
N LYS A 24 6.67 3.50 10.11
CA LYS A 24 5.66 3.52 9.03
C LYS A 24 4.27 3.84 9.59
N ILE A 25 3.89 3.18 10.68
CA ILE A 25 2.59 3.38 11.34
C ILE A 25 2.47 4.82 11.84
N ILE A 26 3.51 5.34 12.47
CA ILE A 26 3.55 6.73 12.97
C ILE A 26 3.47 7.73 11.81
N SER A 27 4.24 7.51 10.74
CA SER A 27 4.27 8.41 9.59
C SER A 27 2.92 8.50 8.88
N GLU A 28 2.14 7.41 8.90
CA GLU A 28 0.79 7.37 8.33
C GLU A 28 -0.28 7.90 9.29
N GLY A 29 0.10 8.31 10.51
CA GLY A 29 -0.82 8.84 11.51
C GLY A 29 -1.72 7.79 12.12
N LYS A 30 -1.28 6.55 12.18
CA LYS A 30 -2.08 5.39 12.62
C LYS A 30 -1.69 4.81 13.97
N ALA A 31 -0.73 5.43 14.67
CA ALA A 31 -0.25 4.94 15.96
C ALA A 31 -1.37 4.84 17.01
N GLU A 32 -2.23 5.85 17.11
CA GLU A 32 -3.36 5.85 18.04
C GLU A 32 -4.38 4.75 17.74
N GLU A 33 -4.66 4.51 16.46
CA GLU A 33 -5.56 3.45 16.02
C GLU A 33 -5.03 2.08 16.43
N LEU A 34 -3.73 1.85 16.22
CA LEU A 34 -3.08 0.59 16.60
C LEU A 34 -3.12 0.41 18.12
N GLU A 35 -2.82 1.45 18.87
CA GLU A 35 -2.88 1.42 20.34
C GLU A 35 -4.27 1.06 20.84
N PHE A 36 -5.30 1.67 20.26
CA PHE A 36 -6.70 1.39 20.60
C PHE A 36 -7.06 -0.07 20.31
N ILE A 37 -6.65 -0.60 19.16
CA ILE A 37 -6.90 -2.00 18.78
C ILE A 37 -6.19 -2.96 19.74
N LEU A 38 -4.94 -2.67 20.09
CA LEU A 38 -4.16 -3.50 21.01
C LEU A 38 -4.72 -3.45 22.42
N GLU A 39 -5.23 -2.31 22.89
CA GLU A 39 -5.90 -2.20 24.19
C GLU A 39 -7.15 -3.07 24.26
N ASP A 40 -7.89 -3.16 23.15
CA ASP A 40 -9.07 -4.01 23.05
C ASP A 40 -8.73 -5.50 23.06
N LEU A 41 -7.68 -5.89 22.35
CA LEU A 41 -7.20 -7.27 22.25
C LEU A 41 -6.45 -7.72 23.49
N TYR A 42 -5.74 -6.82 24.15
CA TYR A 42 -4.93 -7.08 25.35
C TYR A 42 -5.33 -6.13 26.47
N PRO A 43 -6.52 -6.36 27.10
CA PRO A 43 -7.03 -5.45 28.15
C PRO A 43 -6.11 -5.29 29.35
N GLU A 44 -5.25 -6.29 29.62
CA GLU A 44 -4.27 -6.26 30.70
C GLU A 44 -2.95 -5.59 30.31
N GLY A 45 -2.84 -5.15 29.05
CA GLY A 45 -1.65 -4.52 28.50
C GLY A 45 -0.67 -5.51 27.90
N MET A 46 0.38 -4.99 27.30
CA MET A 46 1.48 -5.75 26.71
C MET A 46 2.80 -5.27 27.30
N ASP A 47 3.77 -6.17 27.46
CA ASP A 47 5.11 -5.72 27.81
C ASP A 47 5.86 -5.28 26.54
N GLU A 48 7.02 -4.65 26.71
CA GLU A 48 7.83 -4.14 25.60
C GLU A 48 8.28 -5.23 24.63
N ILE A 49 8.56 -6.43 25.16
CA ILE A 49 9.01 -7.57 24.34
C ILE A 49 7.86 -8.05 23.46
N GLN A 50 6.67 -8.19 24.01
CA GLN A 50 5.48 -8.60 23.26
C GLN A 50 5.15 -7.62 22.13
N LEU A 51 5.22 -6.31 22.41
CA LEU A 51 4.96 -5.29 21.41
C LEU A 51 6.03 -5.31 20.32
N ASN A 52 7.29 -5.40 20.71
CA ASN A 52 8.41 -5.47 19.75
C ASN A 52 8.30 -6.70 18.85
N ASP A 53 7.96 -7.86 19.43
CA ASP A 53 7.80 -9.11 18.67
C ASP A 53 6.63 -8.99 17.68
N LEU A 54 5.52 -8.37 18.09
CA LEU A 54 4.38 -8.14 17.20
C LEU A 54 4.77 -7.28 16.00
N LEU A 55 5.47 -6.18 16.25
CA LEU A 55 5.91 -5.26 15.18
C LEU A 55 6.97 -5.90 14.28
N LEU A 56 7.82 -6.76 14.85
CA LEU A 56 8.91 -7.40 14.12
C LEU A 56 8.44 -8.59 13.27
N TYR A 57 7.63 -9.47 13.85
CA TYR A 57 7.23 -10.73 13.23
C TYR A 57 5.88 -10.68 12.53
N GLU A 58 5.01 -9.73 12.89
CA GLU A 58 3.68 -9.59 12.31
C GLU A 58 3.43 -8.18 11.76
N PRO A 59 4.34 -7.61 10.97
CA PRO A 59 4.16 -6.26 10.44
C PRO A 59 2.94 -6.15 9.53
N GLU A 60 2.64 -7.16 8.74
CA GLU A 60 1.48 -7.19 7.85
C GLU A 60 0.17 -7.12 8.63
N TRP A 61 0.08 -7.87 9.73
CA TRP A 61 -1.08 -7.82 10.61
C TRP A 61 -1.28 -6.40 11.17
N CYS A 62 -0.20 -5.77 11.62
CA CYS A 62 -0.25 -4.41 12.15
C CYS A 62 -0.73 -3.41 11.10
N PHE A 63 -0.23 -3.51 9.88
CA PHE A 63 -0.62 -2.63 8.78
C PHE A 63 -2.09 -2.83 8.41
N GLU A 64 -2.53 -4.07 8.26
CA GLU A 64 -3.91 -4.41 7.93
C GLU A 64 -4.88 -3.92 9.00
N ALA A 65 -4.52 -4.07 10.28
CA ALA A 65 -5.35 -3.67 11.40
C ALA A 65 -5.68 -2.17 11.36
N VAL A 66 -4.75 -1.32 10.92
CA VAL A 66 -4.93 0.13 10.86
C VAL A 66 -5.23 0.66 9.45
N GLY A 67 -5.46 -0.24 8.50
CA GLY A 67 -5.82 0.13 7.14
C GLY A 67 -4.68 0.63 6.26
N ILE A 68 -3.43 0.32 6.62
CA ILE A 68 -2.27 0.61 5.78
C ILE A 68 -2.08 -0.58 4.85
N ARG A 69 -1.94 -0.31 3.55
CA ARG A 69 -1.71 -1.37 2.57
C ARG A 69 -0.31 -1.96 2.75
N THR A 70 -0.22 -3.29 2.76
CA THR A 70 1.07 -4.00 2.86
C THR A 70 1.82 -3.93 1.53
N GLU A 71 3.13 -4.17 1.57
CA GLU A 71 3.95 -4.24 0.35
C GLU A 71 3.39 -5.27 -0.63
N SER A 72 2.97 -6.44 -0.12
CA SER A 72 2.36 -7.51 -0.91
C SER A 72 1.07 -7.06 -1.60
N GLU A 73 0.20 -6.35 -0.89
CA GLU A 73 -1.04 -5.81 -1.46
C GLU A 73 -0.76 -4.79 -2.56
N ILE A 74 0.21 -3.88 -2.33
CA ILE A 74 0.57 -2.86 -3.31
C ILE A 74 1.16 -3.51 -4.58
N LYS A 75 2.01 -4.51 -4.42
CA LYS A 75 2.57 -5.26 -5.57
C LYS A 75 1.49 -5.97 -6.37
N SER A 76 0.49 -6.55 -5.69
CA SER A 76 -0.65 -7.21 -6.34
C SER A 76 -1.49 -6.21 -7.12
N GLU A 77 -1.81 -5.06 -6.52
CA GLU A 77 -2.56 -3.99 -7.19
C GLU A 77 -1.78 -3.42 -8.39
N LEU A 78 -0.47 -3.26 -8.24
CA LEU A 78 0.39 -2.79 -9.33
C LEU A 78 0.37 -3.75 -10.51
N LYS A 79 0.47 -5.05 -10.23
CA LYS A 79 0.42 -6.08 -11.26
C LYS A 79 -0.92 -6.06 -11.99
N GLU A 80 -2.03 -5.95 -11.27
CA GLU A 80 -3.36 -5.86 -11.85
C GLU A 80 -3.50 -4.62 -12.74
N ALA A 81 -2.99 -3.47 -12.27
CA ALA A 81 -3.04 -2.23 -13.04
C ALA A 81 -2.20 -2.33 -14.32
N GLU A 82 -1.03 -2.93 -14.25
CA GLU A 82 -0.17 -3.16 -15.43
C GLU A 82 -0.81 -4.09 -16.45
N GLU A 83 -1.46 -5.16 -15.97
CA GLU A 83 -2.20 -6.10 -16.84
C GLU A 83 -3.41 -5.42 -17.50
N GLU A 84 -4.12 -4.58 -16.75
CA GLU A 84 -5.25 -3.80 -17.27
C GLU A 84 -4.80 -2.83 -18.36
N LEU A 85 -3.66 -2.14 -18.13
CA LEU A 85 -3.08 -1.22 -19.11
C LEU A 85 -2.70 -1.98 -20.39
N GLU A 86 -2.03 -3.13 -20.26
CA GLU A 86 -1.63 -3.97 -21.40
C GLU A 86 -2.85 -4.43 -22.20
N SER A 87 -3.89 -4.90 -21.52
CA SER A 87 -5.15 -5.33 -22.14
C SER A 87 -5.79 -4.17 -22.92
N MET A 88 -5.84 -3.00 -22.32
CA MET A 88 -6.42 -1.81 -22.95
C MET A 88 -5.62 -1.35 -24.16
N MET A 89 -4.30 -1.39 -24.07
CA MET A 89 -3.42 -1.06 -25.20
C MET A 89 -3.57 -2.05 -26.35
N ASN A 90 -3.75 -3.33 -26.05
CA ASN A 90 -4.00 -4.37 -27.06
C ASN A 90 -5.35 -4.16 -27.74
N ASP A 91 -6.39 -3.84 -26.99
CA ASP A 91 -7.72 -3.54 -27.54
C ASP A 91 -7.66 -2.32 -28.46
N TYR A 92 -6.93 -1.29 -28.07
CA TYR A 92 -6.72 -0.10 -28.87
C TYR A 92 -6.02 -0.44 -30.20
N ARG A 93 -4.93 -1.22 -30.14
CA ARG A 93 -4.19 -1.66 -31.33
C ARG A 93 -5.06 -2.45 -32.28
N ASP A 94 -5.89 -3.35 -31.74
CA ASP A 94 -6.80 -4.16 -32.54
C ASP A 94 -7.84 -3.29 -33.26
N GLU A 95 -8.37 -2.27 -32.58
CA GLU A 95 -9.36 -1.37 -33.17
C GLU A 95 -8.76 -0.51 -34.28
N ILE A 96 -7.52 -0.02 -34.13
CA ILE A 96 -6.86 0.83 -35.13
C ILE A 96 -6.22 0.05 -36.29
N ASP A 97 -6.15 -1.27 -36.16
CA ASP A 97 -5.54 -2.15 -37.18
C ASP A 97 -6.50 -2.42 -38.37
N ASP A 98 -7.62 -1.73 -38.43
CA ASP A 98 -8.54 -1.80 -39.56
C ASP A 98 -8.11 -0.85 -40.66
N GLU A 99 -7.76 -1.39 -41.83
CA GLU A 99 -7.29 -0.63 -42.99
C GLU A 99 -8.36 0.33 -43.57
N GLU A 100 -9.63 0.10 -43.24
CA GLU A 100 -10.73 0.94 -43.69
C GLU A 100 -10.89 2.23 -42.89
N LEU A 101 -10.22 2.33 -41.70
CA LEU A 101 -10.30 3.51 -40.86
C LEU A 101 -9.52 4.70 -41.42
N THR A 102 -10.15 5.88 -41.40
CA THR A 102 -9.52 7.14 -41.73
C THR A 102 -8.65 7.59 -40.56
N GLU A 103 -7.74 8.54 -40.80
CA GLU A 103 -6.91 9.13 -39.75
C GLU A 103 -7.78 9.82 -38.69
N GLU A 104 -8.88 10.43 -39.11
CA GLU A 104 -9.85 11.08 -38.24
C GLU A 104 -10.55 10.08 -37.30
N GLU A 105 -10.94 8.93 -37.85
CA GLU A 105 -11.56 7.85 -37.07
C GLU A 105 -10.59 7.25 -36.07
N LYS A 106 -9.33 7.07 -36.43
CA LYS A 106 -8.27 6.58 -35.53
C LYS A 106 -8.03 7.57 -34.38
N ALA A 107 -8.08 8.87 -34.66
CA ALA A 107 -7.92 9.89 -33.63
C ALA A 107 -9.10 9.87 -32.63
N GLU A 108 -10.32 9.64 -33.11
CA GLU A 108 -11.50 9.49 -32.24
C GLU A 108 -11.40 8.27 -31.32
N ILE A 109 -10.89 7.15 -31.86
CA ILE A 109 -10.67 5.94 -31.08
C ILE A 109 -9.62 6.22 -29.99
N TRP A 110 -8.50 6.89 -30.34
CA TRP A 110 -7.48 7.28 -29.38
C TRP A 110 -8.06 8.14 -28.25
N GLU A 111 -8.87 9.13 -28.58
CA GLU A 111 -9.51 9.99 -27.60
C GLU A 111 -10.38 9.20 -26.61
N SER A 112 -11.06 8.14 -27.09
CA SER A 112 -11.89 7.30 -26.24
C SER A 112 -11.08 6.46 -25.24
N TYR A 113 -9.87 6.09 -25.59
CA TYR A 113 -8.97 5.31 -24.72
C TYR A 113 -8.05 6.18 -23.86
N GLN A 114 -7.70 7.36 -24.34
CA GLN A 114 -6.68 8.22 -23.72
C GLN A 114 -6.94 8.51 -22.25
N SER A 115 -8.15 8.88 -21.91
CA SER A 115 -8.54 9.23 -20.53
C SER A 115 -8.34 8.05 -19.59
N ASP A 116 -8.79 6.87 -19.99
CA ASP A 116 -8.70 5.65 -19.20
C ASP A 116 -7.25 5.19 -19.05
N ILE A 117 -6.48 5.29 -20.14
CA ILE A 117 -5.05 4.94 -20.14
C ILE A 117 -4.28 5.85 -19.18
N GLU A 118 -4.55 7.16 -19.22
CA GLU A 118 -3.91 8.12 -18.32
C GLU A 118 -4.24 7.86 -16.85
N GLU A 119 -5.48 7.50 -16.55
CA GLU A 119 -5.90 7.13 -15.19
C GLU A 119 -5.13 5.92 -14.67
N ILE A 120 -4.97 4.89 -15.51
CA ILE A 120 -4.24 3.68 -15.14
C ILE A 120 -2.75 3.98 -14.97
N GLU A 121 -2.16 4.76 -15.86
CA GLU A 121 -0.76 5.17 -15.77
C GLU A 121 -0.47 5.97 -14.50
N ASP A 122 -1.37 6.88 -14.12
CA ASP A 122 -1.28 7.66 -12.88
C ASP A 122 -1.37 6.73 -11.66
N ARG A 123 -2.28 5.76 -11.69
CA ARG A 123 -2.41 4.78 -10.63
C ARG A 123 -1.14 3.95 -10.47
N ILE A 124 -0.55 3.52 -11.59
CA ILE A 124 0.71 2.76 -11.59
C ILE A 124 1.83 3.60 -10.96
N ALA A 125 1.93 4.88 -11.32
CA ALA A 125 2.93 5.78 -10.76
C ALA A 125 2.76 5.95 -9.24
N GLU A 126 1.52 6.13 -8.77
CA GLU A 126 1.21 6.23 -7.34
C GLU A 126 1.58 4.95 -6.58
N LEU A 127 1.25 3.78 -7.15
CA LEU A 127 1.58 2.50 -6.53
C LEU A 127 3.09 2.28 -6.45
N LYS A 128 3.84 2.69 -7.46
CA LYS A 128 5.30 2.62 -7.46
C LYS A 128 5.91 3.53 -6.39
N GLU A 129 5.36 4.74 -6.22
CA GLU A 129 5.80 5.64 -5.15
C GLU A 129 5.55 5.04 -3.77
N GLU A 130 4.38 4.42 -3.56
CA GLU A 130 4.07 3.75 -2.30
C GLU A 130 5.04 2.60 -2.01
N LEU A 131 5.43 1.84 -3.05
CA LEU A 131 6.42 0.76 -2.90
C LEU A 131 7.79 1.30 -2.52
N GLU A 132 8.19 2.44 -3.06
CA GLU A 132 9.48 3.06 -2.72
C GLU A 132 9.57 3.40 -1.24
N GLU A 133 8.44 3.74 -0.61
CA GLU A 133 8.40 4.04 0.83
C GLU A 133 8.73 2.82 1.69
N TYR A 134 8.49 1.60 1.18
CA TYR A 134 8.84 0.36 1.88
C TYR A 134 10.31 -0.04 1.71
N ASP A 135 10.99 0.50 0.71
CA ASP A 135 12.35 0.13 0.31
C ASP A 135 13.43 1.00 0.97
N VAL A 136 13.12 1.62 2.08
CA VAL A 136 14.03 2.55 2.77
C VAL A 136 14.86 1.84 3.82
#